data_079400b95e90cf95686b5b73a6b224aa
#
_entry.id   079400b95e90cf95686b5b73a6b224aa
#
_cell.length_a   1.000
_cell.length_b   1.000
_cell.length_c   1.000
_cell.angle_alpha   90.00
_cell.angle_beta   90.00
_cell.angle_gamma   90.00
#
_symmetry.space_group_name_H-M   'P 1'
#
loop_
_entity.id
_entity.type
_entity.pdbx_description
1 polymer ?
#
loop_
_entity_poly.entity_id
_entity_poly.type
_entity_poly.pdbx_seq_one_letter_code
_entity_poly.pdbx_strand_id
1 'polypeptide(L)'
;AGEAIVTLGSDTGGSIRQPAALCGVVGLKPTYGSVSRYGLIAFASSLDQIGPMGKSVRDVAMLQSVICGHDKYDATSKVMEYPDYASNLKENAKGLKIGIPKEYFGSGIDDEVKDSVMKAIKELELNGAEIKEITLPSTEYAINTYYIIASAEASSNLARFDGVKYGYRAENYSG
;
A
#
# COMPACT_ATOMS: atom_id res chain seq x y z
N ALA A 1 -9.02 4.28 -17.31
CA ALA A 1 -9.43 5.17 -18.40
C ALA A 1 -8.42 5.17 -19.58
N GLY A 2 -7.15 4.84 -19.35
CA GLY A 2 -6.11 4.89 -20.39
C GLY A 2 -5.40 6.23 -20.52
N GLU A 3 -5.61 7.12 -19.58
CA GLU A 3 -5.00 8.47 -19.54
C GLU A 3 -3.54 8.46 -19.08
N ALA A 4 -3.15 7.43 -18.32
CA ALA A 4 -1.77 7.22 -17.87
C ALA A 4 -1.34 5.77 -18.07
N ILE A 5 -0.05 5.56 -18.33
CA ILE A 5 0.56 4.23 -18.45
C ILE A 5 0.73 3.63 -17.05
N VAL A 6 1.33 4.41 -16.14
CA VAL A 6 1.56 4.11 -14.73
C VAL A 6 1.34 5.37 -13.89
N THR A 7 1.02 5.20 -12.62
CA THR A 7 0.80 6.32 -11.68
C THR A 7 1.41 6.02 -10.33
N LEU A 8 1.60 7.06 -9.52
CA LEU A 8 1.95 6.95 -8.12
C LEU A 8 0.74 7.30 -7.25
N GLY A 9 0.64 6.68 -6.10
CA GLY A 9 -0.31 7.00 -5.05
C GLY A 9 0.34 6.95 -3.68
N SER A 10 -0.42 7.30 -2.65
CA SER A 10 -0.03 7.09 -1.24
C SER A 10 -1.03 6.16 -0.57
N ASP A 11 -0.55 5.32 0.32
CA ASP A 11 -1.33 4.30 1.03
C ASP A 11 -1.02 4.36 2.52
N THR A 12 -2.03 4.63 3.31
CA THR A 12 -1.95 4.63 4.77
C THR A 12 -2.69 3.43 5.36
N GLY A 13 -3.91 3.19 4.90
CA GLY A 13 -4.76 2.06 5.32
C GLY A 13 -5.29 1.23 4.16
N GLY A 14 -4.87 1.49 2.92
CA GLY A 14 -5.35 0.81 1.72
C GLY A 14 -5.50 1.71 0.50
N SER A 15 -5.08 2.99 0.59
CA SER A 15 -5.42 4.02 -0.41
C SER A 15 -4.72 3.89 -1.78
N ILE A 16 -3.81 2.95 -1.98
CA ILE A 16 -3.34 2.45 -3.27
C ILE A 16 -4.07 1.16 -3.63
N ARG A 17 -4.08 0.19 -2.72
CA ARG A 17 -4.56 -1.19 -2.96
C ARG A 17 -6.06 -1.24 -3.21
N GLN A 18 -6.85 -0.53 -2.42
CA GLN A 18 -8.30 -0.51 -2.54
C GLN A 18 -8.77 0.15 -3.85
N PRO A 19 -8.36 1.38 -4.21
CA PRO A 19 -8.77 1.97 -5.47
C PRO A 19 -8.23 1.20 -6.69
N ALA A 20 -7.04 0.60 -6.60
CA ALA A 20 -6.54 -0.26 -7.67
C ALA A 20 -7.46 -1.48 -7.89
N ALA A 21 -7.90 -2.13 -6.82
CA ALA A 21 -8.84 -3.25 -6.90
C ALA A 21 -10.18 -2.83 -7.50
N LEU A 22 -10.74 -1.70 -7.05
CA LEU A 22 -12.02 -1.17 -7.58
C LEU A 22 -11.94 -0.75 -9.06
N CYS A 23 -10.75 -0.31 -9.52
CA CYS A 23 -10.51 0.09 -10.91
C CYS A 23 -10.01 -1.07 -11.80
N GLY A 24 -9.84 -2.28 -11.26
CA GLY A 24 -9.34 -3.43 -12.01
C GLY A 24 -7.90 -3.26 -12.52
N VAL A 25 -7.05 -2.58 -11.75
CA VAL A 25 -5.62 -2.39 -12.04
C VAL A 25 -4.76 -2.94 -10.90
N VAL A 26 -3.46 -3.04 -11.12
CA VAL A 26 -2.51 -3.51 -10.11
C VAL A 26 -2.01 -2.32 -9.27
N GLY A 27 -2.10 -2.42 -7.96
CA GLY A 27 -1.55 -1.45 -7.02
C GLY A 27 -0.64 -2.12 -5.99
N LEU A 28 0.53 -1.54 -5.76
CA LEU A 28 1.50 -2.03 -4.80
C LEU A 28 1.72 -1.02 -3.68
N LYS A 29 1.48 -1.44 -2.44
CA LYS A 29 2.01 -0.76 -1.26
C LYS A 29 3.34 -1.42 -0.88
N PRO A 30 4.47 -0.79 -1.16
CA PRO A 30 5.76 -1.37 -0.83
C PRO A 30 6.04 -1.35 0.67
N THR A 31 7.14 -1.94 1.07
CA THR A 31 7.62 -1.91 2.47
C THR A 31 7.84 -0.47 2.92
N TYR A 32 7.39 -0.14 4.13
CA TYR A 32 7.59 1.17 4.74
C TYR A 32 9.06 1.59 4.71
N GLY A 33 9.31 2.82 4.23
CA GLY A 33 10.65 3.38 4.09
C GLY A 33 11.44 2.91 2.86
N SER A 34 10.85 2.10 1.97
CA SER A 34 11.51 1.68 0.73
C SER A 34 11.42 2.73 -0.38
N VAL A 35 10.45 3.62 -0.32
CA VAL A 35 10.27 4.76 -1.21
C VAL A 35 10.23 6.02 -0.37
N SER A 36 10.98 7.05 -0.77
CA SER A 36 10.99 8.34 -0.07
C SER A 36 9.60 8.97 -0.05
N ARG A 37 9.29 9.61 1.06
CA ARG A 37 8.08 10.43 1.26
C ARG A 37 8.37 11.92 1.25
N TYR A 38 9.60 12.31 0.88
CA TYR A 38 9.95 13.72 0.78
C TYR A 38 9.06 14.43 -0.22
N GLY A 39 8.39 15.51 0.22
CA GLY A 39 7.39 16.24 -0.59
C GLY A 39 5.94 15.73 -0.44
N LEU A 40 5.71 14.59 0.21
CA LEU A 40 4.36 14.13 0.54
C LEU A 40 3.85 14.84 1.78
N ILE A 41 2.64 15.41 1.71
CA ILE A 41 1.94 15.93 2.89
C ILE A 41 1.54 14.72 3.76
N ALA A 42 2.05 14.68 4.99
CA ALA A 42 1.83 13.54 5.88
C ALA A 42 0.38 13.51 6.39
N PHE A 43 -0.28 12.37 6.23
CA PHE A 43 -1.53 12.04 6.93
C PHE A 43 -1.21 11.31 8.23
N ALA A 44 -0.65 10.11 8.16
CA ALA A 44 -0.18 9.36 9.32
C ALA A 44 1.27 8.92 9.08
N SER A 45 2.23 9.64 9.66
CA SER A 45 3.65 9.48 9.37
C SER A 45 4.20 8.08 9.66
N SER A 46 3.60 7.35 10.61
CA SER A 46 4.00 5.97 10.92
C SER A 46 3.46 4.93 9.94
N LEU A 47 2.52 5.30 9.06
CA LEU A 47 1.79 4.39 8.16
C LEU A 47 1.93 4.74 6.69
N ASP A 48 1.99 6.04 6.34
CA ASP A 48 2.00 6.52 4.96
C ASP A 48 3.13 5.91 4.14
N GLN A 49 2.81 5.44 2.95
CA GLN A 49 3.78 4.92 1.99
C GLN A 49 3.38 5.27 0.56
N ILE A 50 4.34 5.75 -0.24
CA ILE A 50 4.16 5.94 -1.68
C ILE A 50 4.37 4.61 -2.39
N GLY A 51 3.57 4.36 -3.42
CA GLY A 51 3.71 3.17 -4.25
C GLY A 51 3.10 3.32 -5.63
N PRO A 52 3.45 2.41 -6.56
CA PRO A 52 3.04 2.44 -7.95
C PRO A 52 1.68 1.76 -8.19
N MET A 53 0.99 2.23 -9.24
CA MET A 53 -0.15 1.56 -9.85
C MET A 53 0.05 1.45 -11.37
N GLY A 54 -0.43 0.36 -11.97
CA GLY A 54 -0.28 0.10 -13.40
C GLY A 54 -1.25 -0.98 -13.89
N LYS A 55 -1.25 -1.24 -15.19
CA LYS A 55 -2.15 -2.23 -15.79
C LYS A 55 -1.68 -3.67 -15.61
N SER A 56 -0.39 -3.88 -15.38
CA SER A 56 0.20 -5.20 -15.16
C SER A 56 1.15 -5.21 -13.96
N VAL A 57 1.41 -6.41 -13.41
CA VAL A 57 2.42 -6.62 -12.38
C VAL A 57 3.80 -6.17 -12.86
N ARG A 58 4.12 -6.37 -14.15
CA ARG A 58 5.39 -5.97 -14.75
C ARG A 58 5.54 -4.45 -14.75
N ASP A 59 4.50 -3.69 -15.13
CA ASP A 59 4.54 -2.22 -15.13
C ASP A 59 4.79 -1.68 -13.71
N VAL A 60 4.08 -2.25 -12.73
CA VAL A 60 4.22 -1.90 -11.32
C VAL A 60 5.62 -2.25 -10.80
N ALA A 61 6.17 -3.41 -11.15
CA ALA A 61 7.52 -3.82 -10.78
C ALA A 61 8.60 -2.92 -11.40
N MET A 62 8.45 -2.53 -12.67
CA MET A 62 9.35 -1.59 -13.34
C MET A 62 9.34 -0.23 -12.63
N LEU A 63 8.17 0.34 -12.36
CA LEU A 63 8.07 1.61 -11.65
C LEU A 63 8.61 1.52 -10.23
N GLN A 64 8.33 0.42 -9.52
CA GLN A 64 8.87 0.18 -8.18
C GLN A 64 10.41 0.16 -8.17
N SER A 65 11.05 -0.46 -9.16
CA SER A 65 12.51 -0.48 -9.30
C SER A 65 13.12 0.91 -9.47
N VAL A 66 12.37 1.83 -10.08
CA VAL A 66 12.83 3.21 -10.31
C VAL A 66 12.66 4.09 -9.08
N ILE A 67 11.56 3.93 -8.32
CA ILE A 67 11.22 4.83 -7.22
C ILE A 67 11.75 4.38 -5.86
N CYS A 68 12.13 3.11 -5.68
CA CYS A 68 12.71 2.64 -4.43
C CYS A 68 14.17 3.09 -4.31
N GLY A 69 14.57 3.39 -3.09
CA GLY A 69 15.92 3.83 -2.80
C GLY A 69 16.02 4.65 -1.53
N HIS A 70 17.24 4.87 -1.05
CA HIS A 70 17.49 5.74 0.09
C HIS A 70 17.46 7.20 -0.32
N ASP A 71 16.75 8.02 0.44
CA ASP A 71 16.72 9.47 0.31
C ASP A 71 17.12 10.13 1.63
N LYS A 72 18.20 10.92 1.61
CA LYS A 72 18.68 11.67 2.78
C LYS A 72 17.70 12.71 3.31
N TYR A 73 16.72 13.12 2.51
CA TYR A 73 15.70 14.10 2.90
C TYR A 73 14.50 13.47 3.60
N ASP A 74 14.37 12.14 3.59
CA ASP A 74 13.37 11.41 4.36
C ASP A 74 14.05 10.56 5.44
N ALA A 75 13.94 11.00 6.69
CA ALA A 75 14.53 10.32 7.84
C ALA A 75 14.02 8.87 8.05
N THR A 76 12.91 8.51 7.43
CA THR A 76 12.34 7.15 7.50
C THR A 76 12.78 6.27 6.34
N SER A 77 13.45 6.85 5.33
CA SER A 77 13.95 6.13 4.17
C SER A 77 15.06 5.14 4.57
N LYS A 78 14.90 3.89 4.19
CA LYS A 78 15.82 2.80 4.56
C LYS A 78 17.06 2.77 3.68
N VAL A 79 18.23 2.66 4.32
CA VAL A 79 19.50 2.40 3.62
C VAL A 79 19.62 0.89 3.40
N MET A 80 19.32 0.43 2.20
CA MET A 80 19.47 -0.98 1.80
C MET A 80 19.58 -1.08 0.29
N GLU A 81 20.07 -2.22 -0.19
CA GLU A 81 20.04 -2.55 -1.61
C GLU A 81 18.62 -3.02 -2.00
N TYR A 82 18.14 -2.49 -3.11
CA TYR A 82 16.84 -2.85 -3.68
C TYR A 82 17.07 -3.63 -4.98
N PRO A 83 16.38 -4.76 -5.18
CA PRO A 83 16.52 -5.53 -6.41
C PRO A 83 15.87 -4.80 -7.59
N ASP A 84 16.25 -5.16 -8.80
CA ASP A 84 15.41 -4.90 -9.97
C ASP A 84 14.20 -5.84 -9.91
N TYR A 85 13.07 -5.30 -9.45
CA TYR A 85 11.85 -6.08 -9.25
C TYR A 85 11.31 -6.68 -10.55
N ALA A 86 11.46 -5.96 -11.68
CA ALA A 86 10.96 -6.42 -12.97
C ALA A 86 11.74 -7.62 -13.50
N SER A 87 13.06 -7.63 -13.31
CA SER A 87 13.94 -8.75 -13.71
C SER A 87 13.82 -9.96 -12.79
N ASN A 88 13.28 -9.76 -11.57
CA ASN A 88 13.10 -10.83 -10.58
C ASN A 88 11.70 -11.44 -10.57
N LEU A 89 10.83 -11.08 -11.51
CA LEU A 89 9.51 -11.70 -11.67
C LEU A 89 9.68 -13.17 -12.08
N LYS A 90 8.97 -14.05 -11.37
CA LYS A 90 9.01 -15.50 -11.62
C LYS A 90 7.80 -15.92 -12.43
N GLU A 91 7.99 -16.91 -13.31
CA GLU A 91 6.92 -17.49 -14.15
C GLU A 91 6.03 -18.50 -13.41
N ASN A 92 6.44 -18.92 -12.20
CA ASN A 92 5.70 -19.90 -11.40
C ASN A 92 5.81 -19.58 -9.91
N ALA A 93 5.00 -20.24 -9.11
CA ALA A 93 4.92 -20.06 -7.66
C ALA A 93 5.72 -21.12 -6.87
N LYS A 94 6.59 -21.90 -7.53
CA LYS A 94 7.33 -22.98 -6.90
C LYS A 94 8.21 -22.46 -5.75
N GLY A 95 8.02 -23.05 -4.58
CA GLY A 95 8.75 -22.71 -3.36
C GLY A 95 8.16 -21.54 -2.57
N LEU A 96 7.07 -20.91 -3.05
CA LEU A 96 6.33 -19.96 -2.24
C LEU A 96 5.49 -20.69 -1.18
N LYS A 97 5.47 -20.12 0.02
CA LYS A 97 4.58 -20.55 1.10
C LYS A 97 3.54 -19.46 1.32
N ILE A 98 2.27 -19.80 1.15
CA ILE A 98 1.15 -18.88 1.21
C ILE A 98 0.26 -19.25 2.39
N GLY A 99 0.13 -18.31 3.35
CA GLY A 99 -0.79 -18.45 4.48
C GLY A 99 -2.15 -17.88 4.14
N ILE A 100 -3.21 -18.61 4.45
CA ILE A 100 -4.60 -18.16 4.31
C ILE A 100 -5.12 -17.88 5.73
N PRO A 101 -5.23 -16.60 6.16
CA PRO A 101 -5.80 -16.27 7.45
C PRO A 101 -7.29 -16.59 7.45
N LYS A 102 -7.74 -17.43 8.35
CA LYS A 102 -9.18 -17.76 8.48
C LYS A 102 -10.05 -16.54 8.78
N GLU A 103 -9.48 -15.56 9.48
CA GLU A 103 -10.16 -14.30 9.84
C GLU A 103 -10.52 -13.43 8.63
N TYR A 104 -9.83 -13.61 7.48
CA TYR A 104 -10.11 -12.86 6.25
C TYR A 104 -11.33 -13.36 5.49
N PHE A 105 -11.80 -14.58 5.82
CA PHE A 105 -12.94 -15.24 5.17
C PHE A 105 -14.15 -15.41 6.09
N GLY A 106 -14.23 -14.57 7.13
CA GLY A 106 -15.34 -14.52 8.08
C GLY A 106 -16.63 -13.93 7.47
N SER A 107 -17.54 -13.50 8.34
CA SER A 107 -18.77 -12.82 7.92
C SER A 107 -18.46 -11.45 7.30
N GLY A 108 -19.23 -11.06 6.26
CA GLY A 108 -19.15 -9.73 5.64
C GLY A 108 -18.32 -9.65 4.35
N ILE A 109 -17.71 -10.74 3.91
CA ILE A 109 -17.13 -10.82 2.56
C ILE A 109 -18.23 -11.28 1.58
N ASP A 110 -18.28 -10.63 0.42
CA ASP A 110 -19.15 -11.03 -0.68
C ASP A 110 -18.69 -12.38 -1.26
N ASP A 111 -19.64 -13.28 -1.55
CA ASP A 111 -19.34 -14.62 -2.02
C ASP A 111 -18.57 -14.62 -3.36
N GLU A 112 -18.89 -13.70 -4.28
CA GLU A 112 -18.17 -13.60 -5.56
C GLU A 112 -16.71 -13.18 -5.34
N VAL A 113 -16.46 -12.27 -4.39
CA VAL A 113 -15.09 -11.84 -4.03
C VAL A 113 -14.35 -13.02 -3.40
N LYS A 114 -14.96 -13.72 -2.45
CA LYS A 114 -14.39 -14.90 -1.81
C LYS A 114 -14.02 -15.96 -2.84
N ASP A 115 -14.95 -16.30 -3.75
CA ASP A 115 -14.73 -17.29 -4.79
C ASP A 115 -13.59 -16.88 -5.75
N SER A 116 -13.50 -15.61 -6.10
CA SER A 116 -12.44 -15.08 -6.95
C SER A 116 -11.06 -15.22 -6.27
N VAL A 117 -10.97 -14.89 -5.00
CA VAL A 117 -9.73 -15.05 -4.22
C VAL A 117 -9.35 -16.52 -4.09
N MET A 118 -10.33 -17.41 -3.79
CA MET A 118 -10.07 -18.85 -3.67
C MET A 118 -9.63 -19.48 -5.00
N LYS A 119 -10.17 -19.02 -6.14
CA LYS A 119 -9.68 -19.42 -7.47
C LYS A 119 -8.22 -19.01 -7.68
N ALA A 120 -7.86 -17.77 -7.33
CA ALA A 120 -6.47 -17.30 -7.45
C ALA A 120 -5.51 -18.11 -6.55
N ILE A 121 -5.92 -18.44 -5.32
CA ILE A 121 -5.15 -19.32 -4.42
C ILE A 121 -4.95 -20.70 -5.04
N LYS A 122 -6.00 -21.26 -5.64
CA LYS A 122 -5.92 -22.56 -6.31
C LYS A 122 -4.95 -22.55 -7.49
N GLU A 123 -4.96 -21.48 -8.30
CA GLU A 123 -4.00 -21.30 -9.39
C GLU A 123 -2.55 -21.23 -8.87
N LEU A 124 -2.30 -20.53 -7.76
CA LEU A 124 -0.98 -20.49 -7.14
C LEU A 124 -0.52 -21.85 -6.66
N GLU A 125 -1.42 -22.64 -6.07
CA GLU A 125 -1.16 -24.03 -5.65
C GLU A 125 -0.79 -24.92 -6.86
N LEU A 126 -1.57 -24.85 -7.95
CA LEU A 126 -1.31 -25.57 -9.19
C LEU A 126 0.04 -25.18 -9.82
N ASN A 127 0.48 -23.95 -9.61
CA ASN A 127 1.78 -23.45 -10.05
C ASN A 127 2.92 -23.69 -9.05
N GLY A 128 2.68 -24.51 -8.02
CA GLY A 128 3.70 -25.04 -7.13
C GLY A 128 3.89 -24.31 -5.79
N ALA A 129 2.96 -23.44 -5.40
CA ALA A 129 2.94 -22.87 -4.05
C ALA A 129 2.46 -23.89 -3.01
N GLU A 130 3.02 -23.79 -1.81
CA GLU A 130 2.53 -24.52 -0.62
C GLU A 130 1.50 -23.65 0.10
N ILE A 131 0.25 -24.11 0.16
CA ILE A 131 -0.85 -23.39 0.82
C ILE A 131 -1.03 -23.89 2.25
N LYS A 132 -1.13 -22.94 3.20
CA LYS A 132 -1.38 -23.25 4.62
C LYS A 132 -2.46 -22.35 5.19
N GLU A 133 -3.41 -22.93 5.93
CA GLU A 133 -4.29 -22.15 6.78
C GLU A 133 -3.50 -21.60 7.98
N ILE A 134 -3.71 -20.34 8.29
CA ILE A 134 -3.09 -19.65 9.43
C ILE A 134 -4.14 -18.86 10.21
N THR A 135 -3.76 -18.33 11.36
CA THR A 135 -4.60 -17.46 12.18
C THR A 135 -3.88 -16.16 12.48
N LEU A 136 -4.59 -15.05 12.40
CA LEU A 136 -4.15 -13.69 12.73
C LEU A 136 -5.14 -13.07 13.73
N PRO A 137 -5.11 -13.48 15.01
CA PRO A 137 -6.17 -13.16 15.98
C PRO A 137 -6.34 -11.66 16.25
N SER A 138 -5.29 -10.87 16.05
CA SER A 138 -5.37 -9.41 16.21
C SER A 138 -6.08 -8.68 15.07
N THR A 139 -6.49 -9.38 14.00
CA THR A 139 -7.16 -8.78 12.85
C THR A 139 -8.47 -8.09 13.22
N GLU A 140 -9.19 -8.61 14.23
CA GLU A 140 -10.44 -8.01 14.71
C GLU A 140 -10.28 -6.58 15.23
N TYR A 141 -9.10 -6.21 15.71
CA TYR A 141 -8.79 -4.87 16.24
C TYR A 141 -8.21 -3.93 15.19
N ALA A 142 -7.81 -4.44 14.02
CA ALA A 142 -6.96 -3.71 13.06
C ALA A 142 -7.61 -2.41 12.57
N ILE A 143 -8.89 -2.43 12.20
CA ILE A 143 -9.60 -1.26 11.67
C ILE A 143 -9.76 -0.19 12.76
N ASN A 144 -10.19 -0.58 13.95
CA ASN A 144 -10.38 0.36 15.07
C ASN A 144 -9.05 1.00 15.50
N THR A 145 -8.00 0.20 15.61
CA THR A 145 -6.65 0.68 15.91
C THR A 145 -6.14 1.65 14.85
N TYR A 146 -6.35 1.32 13.57
CA TYR A 146 -5.99 2.21 12.47
C TYR A 146 -6.66 3.58 12.59
N TYR A 147 -7.97 3.64 12.79
CA TYR A 147 -8.67 4.91 12.88
C TYR A 147 -8.24 5.76 14.08
N ILE A 148 -7.95 5.15 15.23
CA ILE A 148 -7.46 5.86 16.39
C ILE A 148 -6.08 6.47 16.11
N ILE A 149 -5.13 5.68 15.63
CA ILE A 149 -3.75 6.12 15.37
C ILE A 149 -3.72 7.13 14.24
N ALA A 150 -4.36 6.83 13.10
CA ALA A 150 -4.35 7.69 11.93
C ALA A 150 -4.98 9.06 12.21
N SER A 151 -6.08 9.12 12.95
CA SER A 151 -6.73 10.37 13.32
C SER A 151 -5.84 11.22 14.26
N ALA A 152 -5.18 10.59 15.23
CA ALA A 152 -4.28 11.29 16.15
C ALA A 152 -3.04 11.85 15.40
N GLU A 153 -2.43 11.04 14.54
CA GLU A 153 -1.28 11.48 13.73
C GLU A 153 -1.68 12.56 12.72
N ALA A 154 -2.82 12.44 12.05
CA ALA A 154 -3.33 13.44 11.12
C ALA A 154 -3.55 14.79 11.83
N SER A 155 -4.16 14.80 13.00
CA SER A 155 -4.32 16.00 13.82
C SER A 155 -2.99 16.68 14.09
N SER A 156 -1.97 15.93 14.50
CA SER A 156 -0.63 16.45 14.75
C SER A 156 0.08 16.91 13.47
N ASN A 157 0.03 16.12 12.40
CA ASN A 157 0.74 16.39 11.15
C ASN A 157 0.15 17.60 10.40
N LEU A 158 -1.17 17.75 10.39
CA LEU A 158 -1.87 18.82 9.65
C LEU A 158 -1.98 20.12 10.43
N ALA A 159 -1.73 20.13 11.75
CA ALA A 159 -1.78 21.33 12.58
C ALA A 159 -0.85 22.46 12.08
N ARG A 160 0.21 22.13 11.34
CA ARG A 160 1.13 23.11 10.75
C ARG A 160 0.55 23.94 9.61
N PHE A 161 -0.53 23.47 8.98
CA PHE A 161 -1.18 24.14 7.84
C PHE A 161 -2.29 25.07 8.32
N ASP A 162 -1.94 25.97 9.23
CA ASP A 162 -2.86 26.91 9.91
C ASP A 162 -3.01 28.27 9.22
N GLY A 163 -2.36 28.44 8.06
CA GLY A 163 -2.34 29.71 7.34
C GLY A 163 -1.40 30.77 7.91
N VAL A 164 -0.68 30.45 9.02
CA VAL A 164 0.33 31.37 9.60
C VAL A 164 1.69 31.11 8.99
N LYS A 165 2.20 29.89 9.12
CA LYS A 165 3.51 29.49 8.57
C LYS A 165 3.39 28.71 7.27
N TYR A 166 2.36 27.90 7.12
CA TYR A 166 2.07 27.09 5.94
C TYR A 166 0.58 27.13 5.60
N GLY A 167 0.25 26.91 4.34
CA GLY A 167 -1.09 26.90 3.83
C GLY A 167 -1.61 28.29 3.40
N TYR A 168 -2.86 28.30 2.94
CA TYR A 168 -3.53 29.52 2.50
C TYR A 168 -3.95 30.38 3.71
N ARG A 169 -3.75 31.69 3.59
CA ARG A 169 -4.26 32.68 4.53
C ARG A 169 -5.10 33.70 3.79
N ALA A 170 -6.32 33.95 4.25
CA ALA A 170 -7.16 34.98 3.68
C ALA A 170 -6.53 36.38 3.87
N GLU A 171 -6.71 37.27 2.89
CA GLU A 171 -6.20 38.66 2.97
C GLU A 171 -6.84 39.44 4.12
N ASN A 172 -8.14 39.20 4.36
CA ASN A 172 -8.89 39.80 5.47
C ASN A 172 -9.19 38.71 6.50
N TYR A 173 -8.45 38.70 7.60
CA TYR A 173 -8.70 37.81 8.74
C TYR A 173 -8.78 38.65 10.03
N SER A 174 -9.70 38.26 10.88
CA SER A 174 -9.82 38.78 12.23
C SER A 174 -9.35 37.70 13.21
N GLY A 175 -8.19 37.88 13.80
CA GLY A 175 -7.65 36.92 14.77
C GLY A 175 -6.37 37.46 15.37
#